data_2a2f05f93c42e4254b66676a422df4ba
#
_entry.id   2a2f05f93c42e4254b66676a422df4ba
#
_cell.length_a   1.000
_cell.length_b   1.000
_cell.length_c   1.000
_cell.angle_alpha   90.00
_cell.angle_beta   90.00
_cell.angle_gamma   90.00
#
_symmetry.space_group_name_H-M   'P 1'
#
loop_
_entity.id
_entity.type
_entity.pdbx_description
1 polymer ?
#
loop_
_entity_poly.entity_id
_entity_poly.type
_entity_poly.pdbx_seq_one_letter_code
_entity_poly.pdbx_strand_id
1 'polypeptide(L)'
;WNRSPTLLIGKTTIGFGAPGKAGKASSHGEPLGEEELAAAKQALGFPAESFYVPAEVRSMIEKRTAELEQEAALWDAKFQKFVEANPEKAALLSRMLNKEAPADLLQQLLAVIPTDKPAATRASSGAVLQKVAELMPALYGGSADLAPSTKTEIKGGEWFSPSNRTGRNFHFGVRELAMGFIANGMALYGAAVAYSSTFFVFSDFMKPAIRLAALQKLPVIYVFTHDSFFVGEDGPTHEPIEQLTMLRTIPDMTVIHPAEA
;
A
#
# COMPACT_ATOMS: atom_id res chain seq x y z
N TRP A 1 -6.66 26.14 4.19
CA TRP A 1 -6.86 24.80 3.61
C TRP A 1 -8.35 24.48 3.64
N ASN A 2 -8.88 24.08 2.48
CA ASN A 2 -10.23 23.57 2.37
C ASN A 2 -10.30 22.18 3.04
N ARG A 3 -11.37 21.88 3.80
CA ARG A 3 -11.57 20.56 4.45
C ARG A 3 -12.11 19.50 3.47
N SER A 4 -12.34 19.86 2.22
CA SER A 4 -12.85 18.98 1.18
C SER A 4 -11.71 18.47 0.28
N PRO A 5 -11.84 17.26 -0.31
CA PRO A 5 -10.94 16.83 -1.36
C PRO A 5 -10.87 17.86 -2.49
N THR A 6 -9.67 18.18 -2.97
CA THR A 6 -9.45 19.17 -4.02
C THR A 6 -8.83 18.50 -5.24
N LEU A 7 -9.49 18.61 -6.39
CA LEU A 7 -8.97 18.16 -7.69
C LEU A 7 -8.43 19.36 -8.47
N LEU A 8 -7.14 19.32 -8.81
CA LEU A 8 -6.50 20.31 -9.68
C LEU A 8 -6.29 19.69 -11.07
N ILE A 9 -6.90 20.30 -12.08
CA ILE A 9 -6.77 19.87 -13.48
C ILE A 9 -5.84 20.85 -14.19
N GLY A 10 -4.59 20.44 -14.45
CA GLY A 10 -3.60 21.20 -15.20
C GLY A 10 -3.65 20.88 -16.69
N LYS A 11 -3.73 21.91 -17.53
CA LYS A 11 -3.50 21.79 -18.99
C LYS A 11 -2.05 22.15 -19.27
N THR A 12 -1.27 21.18 -19.70
CA THR A 12 0.18 21.34 -19.90
C THR A 12 0.58 20.89 -21.30
N THR A 13 1.77 21.33 -21.72
CA THR A 13 2.42 20.83 -22.95
C THR A 13 3.69 20.09 -22.54
N ILE A 14 3.84 18.85 -22.99
CA ILE A 14 5.06 18.08 -22.73
C ILE A 14 6.28 18.82 -23.30
N GLY A 15 7.39 18.88 -22.53
CA GLY A 15 8.60 19.59 -22.93
C GLY A 15 8.42 21.11 -23.07
N PHE A 16 7.46 21.72 -22.35
CA PHE A 16 7.25 23.16 -22.34
C PHE A 16 8.57 23.91 -22.10
N GLY A 17 8.83 24.93 -22.92
CA GLY A 17 10.06 25.73 -22.88
C GLY A 17 11.20 25.17 -23.71
N ALA A 18 11.15 23.96 -24.23
CA ALA A 18 12.16 23.40 -25.12
C ALA A 18 11.76 23.63 -26.60
N PRO A 19 12.43 24.56 -27.34
CA PRO A 19 11.97 24.97 -28.67
C PRO A 19 11.88 23.84 -29.70
N GLY A 20 12.82 22.91 -29.63
CA GLY A 20 12.87 21.75 -30.56
C GLY A 20 12.04 20.55 -30.13
N LYS A 21 11.65 20.44 -28.86
CA LYS A 21 11.02 19.25 -28.30
C LYS A 21 9.63 19.46 -27.70
N ALA A 22 9.19 20.71 -27.48
CA ALA A 22 7.87 20.99 -26.91
C ALA A 22 6.74 20.37 -27.76
N GLY A 23 5.81 19.69 -27.12
CA GLY A 23 4.69 19.00 -27.76
C GLY A 23 5.03 17.72 -28.51
N LYS A 24 6.28 17.27 -28.48
CA LYS A 24 6.73 16.05 -29.20
C LYS A 24 6.88 14.85 -28.28
N ALA A 25 6.63 13.66 -28.79
CA ALA A 25 6.80 12.40 -28.06
C ALA A 25 8.25 12.17 -27.59
N SER A 26 9.25 12.72 -28.31
CA SER A 26 10.68 12.67 -27.93
C SER A 26 11.01 13.38 -26.61
N SER A 27 10.08 14.17 -26.06
CA SER A 27 10.24 14.76 -24.73
C SER A 27 9.87 13.81 -23.58
N HIS A 28 9.30 12.64 -23.87
CA HIS A 28 8.75 11.75 -22.84
C HIS A 28 9.82 11.02 -22.02
N GLY A 29 10.83 10.48 -22.66
CA GLY A 29 11.79 9.59 -21.99
C GLY A 29 13.25 9.81 -22.36
N GLU A 30 13.56 10.86 -23.13
CA GLU A 30 14.92 11.18 -23.56
C GLU A 30 15.43 12.45 -22.86
N PRO A 31 16.72 12.52 -22.49
CA PRO A 31 17.34 13.78 -22.09
C PRO A 31 17.20 14.81 -23.20
N LEU A 32 17.08 16.09 -22.82
CA LEU A 32 17.03 17.16 -23.81
C LEU A 32 18.32 17.24 -24.65
N GLY A 33 19.46 16.93 -24.03
CA GLY A 33 20.78 17.21 -24.57
C GLY A 33 21.25 18.65 -24.26
N GLU A 34 22.55 18.89 -24.40
CA GLU A 34 23.15 20.18 -23.97
C GLU A 34 22.62 21.35 -24.78
N GLU A 35 22.53 21.22 -26.09
CA GLU A 35 22.07 22.28 -27.00
C GLU A 35 20.60 22.66 -26.75
N GLU A 36 19.73 21.68 -26.65
CA GLU A 36 18.30 21.89 -26.41
C GLU A 36 18.05 22.43 -24.99
N LEU A 37 18.85 21.97 -24.00
CA LEU A 37 18.78 22.48 -22.63
C LEU A 37 19.18 23.95 -22.58
N ALA A 38 20.24 24.35 -23.28
CA ALA A 38 20.67 25.76 -23.40
C ALA A 38 19.59 26.62 -24.06
N ALA A 39 19.00 26.12 -25.15
CA ALA A 39 17.91 26.81 -25.85
C ALA A 39 16.65 26.92 -24.97
N ALA A 40 16.31 25.89 -24.20
CA ALA A 40 15.20 25.92 -23.26
C ALA A 40 15.41 26.90 -22.12
N LYS A 41 16.61 26.96 -21.54
CA LYS A 41 16.96 27.96 -20.53
C LYS A 41 16.81 29.39 -21.07
N GLN A 42 17.32 29.61 -22.26
CA GLN A 42 17.20 30.93 -22.93
C GLN A 42 15.72 31.28 -23.18
N ALA A 43 14.93 30.35 -23.72
CA ALA A 43 13.52 30.59 -24.01
C ALA A 43 12.68 30.85 -22.73
N LEU A 44 13.08 30.27 -21.61
CA LEU A 44 12.44 30.47 -20.30
C LEU A 44 13.02 31.62 -19.49
N GLY A 45 14.05 32.31 -19.99
CA GLY A 45 14.71 33.41 -19.29
C GLY A 45 15.58 32.97 -18.10
N PHE A 46 16.06 31.72 -18.10
CA PHE A 46 16.97 31.22 -17.06
C PHE A 46 18.45 31.46 -17.44
N PRO A 47 19.35 31.71 -16.47
CA PRO A 47 20.79 31.70 -16.69
C PRO A 47 21.31 30.37 -17.22
N ALA A 48 22.46 30.43 -17.93
CA ALA A 48 23.11 29.21 -18.42
C ALA A 48 23.73 28.33 -17.33
N GLU A 49 23.91 28.88 -16.13
CA GLU A 49 24.46 28.17 -14.97
C GLU A 49 23.72 26.86 -14.69
N SER A 50 24.49 25.78 -14.44
CA SER A 50 23.92 24.48 -14.04
C SER A 50 23.35 24.57 -12.62
N PHE A 51 22.19 23.92 -12.42
CA PHE A 51 21.51 23.89 -11.11
C PHE A 51 21.21 25.25 -10.50
N TYR A 52 21.03 26.27 -11.35
CA TYR A 52 20.68 27.61 -10.90
C TYR A 52 19.38 27.65 -10.11
N VAL A 53 19.42 28.23 -8.92
CA VAL A 53 18.26 28.54 -8.09
C VAL A 53 18.25 30.03 -7.78
N PRO A 54 17.19 30.78 -8.15
CA PRO A 54 17.08 32.19 -7.81
C PRO A 54 17.26 32.46 -6.31
N ALA A 55 17.91 33.56 -5.96
CA ALA A 55 18.20 33.90 -4.57
C ALA A 55 16.92 34.09 -3.73
N GLU A 56 15.88 34.67 -4.32
CA GLU A 56 14.55 34.82 -3.69
C GLU A 56 13.88 33.47 -3.41
N VAL A 57 14.02 32.48 -4.29
CA VAL A 57 13.49 31.12 -4.06
C VAL A 57 14.26 30.46 -2.93
N ARG A 58 15.59 30.59 -2.90
CA ARG A 58 16.42 30.06 -1.82
C ARG A 58 16.03 30.66 -0.47
N SER A 59 15.90 31.96 -0.41
CA SER A 59 15.49 32.68 0.82
C SER A 59 14.08 32.26 1.28
N MET A 60 13.14 32.07 0.34
CA MET A 60 11.80 31.58 0.65
C MET A 60 11.85 30.17 1.23
N ILE A 61 12.66 29.27 0.66
CA ILE A 61 12.82 27.90 1.14
C ILE A 61 13.46 27.90 2.53
N GLU A 62 14.53 28.67 2.75
CA GLU A 62 15.19 28.78 4.06
C GLU A 62 14.22 29.25 5.16
N LYS A 63 13.44 30.29 4.86
CA LYS A 63 12.40 30.77 5.78
C LYS A 63 11.37 29.68 6.08
N ARG A 64 10.87 29.00 5.03
CA ARG A 64 9.86 27.94 5.23
C ARG A 64 10.45 26.73 5.99
N THR A 65 11.70 26.38 5.74
CA THR A 65 12.38 25.31 6.48
C THR A 65 12.45 25.65 7.97
N ALA A 66 12.85 26.87 8.32
CA ALA A 66 12.89 27.30 9.73
C ALA A 66 11.51 27.26 10.40
N GLU A 67 10.43 27.64 9.69
CA GLU A 67 9.06 27.54 10.20
C GLU A 67 8.67 26.07 10.43
N LEU A 68 9.00 25.17 9.49
CA LEU A 68 8.70 23.73 9.61
C LEU A 68 9.49 23.06 10.75
N GLU A 69 10.74 23.45 10.97
CA GLU A 69 11.54 22.97 12.09
C GLU A 69 10.93 23.37 13.43
N GLN A 70 10.39 24.59 13.55
CA GLN A 70 9.66 25.02 14.73
C GLN A 70 8.36 24.23 14.93
N GLU A 71 7.59 24.03 13.85
CA GLU A 71 6.37 23.22 13.90
C GLU A 71 6.68 21.78 14.34
N ALA A 72 7.77 21.17 13.84
CA ALA A 72 8.23 19.83 14.21
C ALA A 72 8.61 19.77 15.71
N ALA A 73 9.38 20.74 16.20
CA ALA A 73 9.78 20.79 17.60
C ALA A 73 8.56 20.94 18.54
N LEU A 74 7.58 21.75 18.16
CA LEU A 74 6.31 21.86 18.91
C LEU A 74 5.52 20.55 18.90
N TRP A 75 5.50 19.84 17.78
CA TRP A 75 4.86 18.54 17.70
C TRP A 75 5.55 17.51 18.59
N ASP A 76 6.88 17.44 18.53
CA ASP A 76 7.67 16.52 19.38
C ASP A 76 7.42 16.75 20.86
N ALA A 77 7.43 18.02 21.31
CA ALA A 77 7.13 18.35 22.68
C ALA A 77 5.70 17.95 23.09
N LYS A 78 4.74 18.10 22.18
CA LYS A 78 3.35 17.66 22.39
C LYS A 78 3.25 16.13 22.44
N PHE A 79 3.99 15.45 21.60
CA PHE A 79 4.02 13.99 21.56
C PHE A 79 4.63 13.41 22.83
N GLN A 80 5.71 13.98 23.34
CA GLN A 80 6.30 13.58 24.63
C GLN A 80 5.31 13.69 25.78
N LYS A 81 4.58 14.81 25.89
CA LYS A 81 3.51 14.96 26.88
C LYS A 81 2.39 13.92 26.75
N PHE A 82 2.07 13.54 25.50
CA PHE A 82 1.09 12.47 25.24
C PHE A 82 1.62 11.12 25.76
N VAL A 83 2.88 10.79 25.50
CA VAL A 83 3.54 9.55 25.93
C VAL A 83 3.52 9.45 27.46
N GLU A 84 3.90 10.52 28.14
CA GLU A 84 3.90 10.60 29.63
C GLU A 84 2.49 10.43 30.22
N ALA A 85 1.50 11.07 29.61
CA ALA A 85 0.11 11.03 30.09
C ALA A 85 -0.63 9.73 29.70
N ASN A 86 -0.16 8.98 28.69
CA ASN A 86 -0.85 7.80 28.16
C ASN A 86 0.13 6.65 27.84
N PRO A 87 0.83 6.09 28.84
CA PRO A 87 1.90 5.12 28.61
C PRO A 87 1.41 3.85 27.87
N GLU A 88 0.22 3.34 28.16
CA GLU A 88 -0.34 2.16 27.49
C GLU A 88 -0.63 2.43 26.01
N LYS A 89 -1.19 3.60 25.68
CA LYS A 89 -1.47 3.97 24.28
C LYS A 89 -0.17 4.22 23.51
N ALA A 90 0.82 4.81 24.16
CA ALA A 90 2.14 5.03 23.59
C ALA A 90 2.83 3.69 23.30
N ALA A 91 2.78 2.73 24.22
CA ALA A 91 3.30 1.38 24.02
C ALA A 91 2.58 0.66 22.85
N LEU A 92 1.24 0.76 22.79
CA LEU A 92 0.47 0.20 21.67
C LEU A 92 0.89 0.84 20.35
N LEU A 93 0.99 2.16 20.28
CA LEU A 93 1.44 2.86 19.08
C LEU A 93 2.84 2.42 18.65
N SER A 94 3.77 2.30 19.59
CA SER A 94 5.13 1.81 19.34
C SER A 94 5.11 0.39 18.75
N ARG A 95 4.35 -0.53 19.33
CA ARG A 95 4.18 -1.89 18.81
C ARG A 95 3.62 -1.90 17.40
N MET A 96 2.64 -1.05 17.11
CA MET A 96 2.05 -0.94 15.76
C MET A 96 3.06 -0.37 14.75
N LEU A 97 3.77 0.70 15.08
CA LEU A 97 4.78 1.32 14.22
C LEU A 97 5.92 0.34 13.89
N ASN A 98 6.36 -0.42 14.89
CA ASN A 98 7.40 -1.43 14.74
C ASN A 98 6.88 -2.77 14.17
N LYS A 99 5.56 -2.92 14.00
CA LYS A 99 4.92 -4.16 13.55
C LYS A 99 5.37 -5.37 14.39
N GLU A 100 5.45 -5.17 15.70
CA GLU A 100 5.95 -6.18 16.64
C GLU A 100 5.07 -7.41 16.68
N ALA A 101 5.69 -8.57 16.54
CA ALA A 101 5.06 -9.87 16.71
C ALA A 101 5.63 -10.58 17.95
N PRO A 102 4.84 -11.40 18.65
CA PRO A 102 5.34 -12.22 19.76
C PRO A 102 6.46 -13.17 19.29
N ALA A 103 7.44 -13.44 20.15
CA ALA A 103 8.57 -14.33 19.82
C ALA A 103 8.10 -15.78 19.53
N ASP A 104 7.00 -16.20 20.13
CA ASP A 104 6.37 -17.50 19.98
C ASP A 104 5.21 -17.51 18.96
N LEU A 105 5.12 -16.50 18.10
CA LEU A 105 4.06 -16.34 17.11
C LEU A 105 3.76 -17.65 16.36
N LEU A 106 4.79 -18.28 15.80
CA LEU A 106 4.62 -19.52 15.02
C LEU A 106 3.94 -20.62 15.84
N GLN A 107 4.34 -20.82 17.09
CA GLN A 107 3.75 -21.84 17.97
C GLN A 107 2.27 -21.54 18.23
N GLN A 108 1.93 -20.28 18.48
CA GLN A 108 0.55 -19.87 18.72
C GLN A 108 -0.31 -20.00 17.45
N LEU A 109 0.25 -19.78 16.26
CA LEU A 109 -0.46 -19.96 14.99
C LEU A 109 -0.71 -21.44 14.67
N LEU A 110 0.29 -22.30 14.89
CA LEU A 110 0.14 -23.75 14.70
C LEU A 110 -0.91 -24.35 15.62
N ALA A 111 -1.04 -23.83 16.84
CA ALA A 111 -2.02 -24.34 17.82
C ALA A 111 -3.49 -24.10 17.44
N VAL A 112 -3.78 -23.19 16.51
CA VAL A 112 -5.17 -22.89 16.09
C VAL A 112 -5.57 -23.57 14.78
N ILE A 113 -4.65 -24.29 14.14
CA ILE A 113 -4.95 -25.03 12.91
C ILE A 113 -5.71 -26.30 13.26
N PRO A 114 -6.93 -26.52 12.71
CA PRO A 114 -7.68 -27.76 12.92
C PRO A 114 -6.94 -28.96 12.33
N THR A 115 -6.70 -29.97 13.14
CA THR A 115 -6.01 -31.22 12.72
C THR A 115 -6.89 -32.47 12.87
N ASP A 116 -8.07 -32.34 13.43
CA ASP A 116 -8.98 -33.40 13.75
C ASP A 116 -9.79 -33.94 12.55
N LYS A 117 -9.89 -33.16 11.50
CA LYS A 117 -10.61 -33.49 10.27
C LYS A 117 -10.11 -32.70 9.05
N PRO A 118 -10.30 -33.26 7.85
CA PRO A 118 -9.98 -32.51 6.63
C PRO A 118 -10.74 -31.19 6.55
N ALA A 119 -10.05 -30.13 6.19
CA ALA A 119 -10.61 -28.81 6.01
C ALA A 119 -10.02 -28.13 4.77
N ALA A 120 -10.78 -27.25 4.15
CA ALA A 120 -10.22 -26.41 3.09
C ALA A 120 -9.16 -25.47 3.67
N THR A 121 -8.04 -25.29 2.97
CA THR A 121 -6.91 -24.44 3.41
C THR A 121 -7.36 -23.00 3.73
N ARG A 122 -8.37 -22.46 3.03
CA ARG A 122 -8.97 -21.16 3.37
C ARG A 122 -9.57 -21.10 4.77
N ALA A 123 -10.09 -22.23 5.29
CA ALA A 123 -10.64 -22.27 6.64
C ALA A 123 -9.53 -22.25 7.70
N SER A 124 -8.44 -22.98 7.47
CA SER A 124 -7.23 -22.92 8.30
C SER A 124 -6.61 -21.52 8.27
N SER A 125 -6.48 -20.92 7.08
CA SER A 125 -6.05 -19.54 6.91
C SER A 125 -6.92 -18.55 7.69
N GLY A 126 -8.25 -18.74 7.66
CA GLY A 126 -9.18 -17.92 8.44
C GLY A 126 -8.99 -18.05 9.95
N ALA A 127 -8.71 -19.25 10.47
CA ALA A 127 -8.40 -19.46 11.89
C ALA A 127 -7.07 -18.77 12.27
N VAL A 128 -6.06 -18.92 11.44
CA VAL A 128 -4.76 -18.23 11.61
C VAL A 128 -4.93 -16.71 11.58
N LEU A 129 -5.73 -16.18 10.65
CA LEU A 129 -6.01 -14.74 10.58
C LEU A 129 -6.60 -14.19 11.89
N GLN A 130 -7.54 -14.91 12.52
CA GLN A 130 -8.09 -14.51 13.82
C GLN A 130 -6.99 -14.42 14.89
N LYS A 131 -6.11 -15.41 14.92
CA LYS A 131 -5.03 -15.45 15.91
C LYS A 131 -4.00 -14.34 15.65
N VAL A 132 -3.64 -14.10 14.40
CA VAL A 132 -2.77 -12.96 14.05
C VAL A 132 -3.44 -11.64 14.44
N ALA A 133 -4.74 -11.49 14.19
CA ALA A 133 -5.47 -10.27 14.55
C ALA A 133 -5.52 -10.02 16.07
N GLU A 134 -5.57 -11.09 16.89
CA GLU A 134 -5.48 -11.03 18.34
C GLU A 134 -4.10 -10.57 18.80
N LEU A 135 -3.05 -11.14 18.23
CA LEU A 135 -1.66 -10.94 18.65
C LEU A 135 -1.04 -9.64 18.09
N MET A 136 -1.47 -9.24 16.89
CA MET A 136 -0.93 -8.10 16.15
C MET A 136 -2.01 -7.03 15.90
N PRO A 137 -2.13 -6.03 16.77
CA PRO A 137 -3.11 -4.96 16.59
C PRO A 137 -2.89 -4.13 15.33
N ALA A 138 -1.70 -4.23 14.72
CA ALA A 138 -1.37 -3.56 13.46
C ALA A 138 -1.97 -4.25 12.21
N LEU A 139 -2.62 -5.42 12.33
CA LEU A 139 -3.22 -6.12 11.20
C LEU A 139 -4.53 -5.45 10.77
N TYR A 140 -4.59 -5.02 9.52
CA TYR A 140 -5.74 -4.38 8.89
C TYR A 140 -5.95 -4.92 7.47
N GLY A 141 -7.18 -5.07 7.04
CA GLY A 141 -7.44 -5.45 5.66
C GLY A 141 -8.88 -5.82 5.38
N GLY A 142 -9.11 -6.54 4.31
CA GLY A 142 -10.44 -6.93 3.88
C GLY A 142 -10.43 -7.59 2.50
N SER A 143 -11.58 -7.61 1.85
CA SER A 143 -11.71 -8.25 0.54
C SER A 143 -12.46 -7.39 -0.47
N ALA A 144 -12.37 -7.80 -1.73
CA ALA A 144 -13.16 -7.27 -2.83
C ALA A 144 -14.59 -7.87 -2.79
N ASP A 145 -15.32 -7.57 -1.71
CA ASP A 145 -16.70 -8.01 -1.46
C ASP A 145 -16.88 -9.55 -1.30
N LEU A 146 -15.82 -10.25 -0.92
CA LEU A 146 -15.77 -11.72 -0.84
C LEU A 146 -15.38 -12.24 0.55
N ALA A 147 -15.43 -11.43 1.61
CA ALA A 147 -14.95 -11.79 2.95
C ALA A 147 -15.55 -13.10 3.50
N PRO A 148 -16.84 -13.41 3.34
CA PRO A 148 -17.41 -14.68 3.79
C PRO A 148 -16.81 -15.89 3.07
N SER A 149 -16.53 -15.78 1.77
CA SER A 149 -15.99 -16.86 0.95
C SER A 149 -14.48 -17.02 1.15
N THR A 150 -13.74 -15.93 1.25
CA THR A 150 -12.28 -15.94 1.45
C THR A 150 -11.86 -16.17 2.90
N LYS A 151 -12.81 -16.10 3.85
CA LYS A 151 -12.57 -16.24 5.31
C LYS A 151 -11.60 -15.19 5.85
N THR A 152 -11.64 -13.96 5.32
CA THR A 152 -10.68 -12.89 5.63
C THR A 152 -11.28 -11.72 6.40
N GLU A 153 -12.41 -11.90 7.05
CA GLU A 153 -12.95 -10.95 8.02
C GLU A 153 -12.32 -11.16 9.40
N ILE A 154 -11.84 -10.10 10.02
CA ILE A 154 -11.40 -10.08 11.42
C ILE A 154 -12.66 -10.00 12.29
N LYS A 155 -12.99 -11.08 13.00
CA LYS A 155 -14.15 -11.13 13.89
C LYS A 155 -13.99 -10.11 15.03
N GLY A 156 -15.03 -9.32 15.27
CA GLY A 156 -14.98 -8.25 16.26
C GLY A 156 -14.10 -7.06 15.88
N GLY A 157 -13.49 -7.08 14.69
CA GLY A 157 -12.62 -6.01 14.20
C GLY A 157 -13.36 -4.79 13.68
N GLU A 158 -14.68 -4.81 13.68
CA GLU A 158 -15.54 -3.76 13.13
C GLU A 158 -15.16 -3.31 11.70
N TRP A 159 -16.05 -2.54 11.06
CA TRP A 159 -15.82 -2.03 9.72
C TRP A 159 -15.32 -0.59 9.75
N PHE A 160 -14.24 -0.34 9.03
CA PHE A 160 -13.75 1.02 8.83
C PHE A 160 -14.75 1.83 7.99
N SER A 161 -15.18 2.96 8.52
CA SER A 161 -16.18 3.82 7.87
C SER A 161 -15.98 5.30 8.26
N PRO A 162 -16.71 6.24 7.63
CA PRO A 162 -16.73 7.64 8.07
C PRO A 162 -17.14 7.83 9.52
N SER A 163 -18.00 6.96 10.05
CA SER A 163 -18.48 6.99 11.44
C SER A 163 -17.62 6.14 12.40
N ASN A 164 -16.81 5.22 11.89
CA ASN A 164 -15.93 4.37 12.71
C ASN A 164 -14.54 4.29 12.08
N ARG A 165 -13.61 5.10 12.59
CA ARG A 165 -12.22 5.16 12.11
C ARG A 165 -11.31 4.13 12.80
N THR A 166 -11.83 3.36 13.73
CA THR A 166 -11.09 2.32 14.47
C THR A 166 -11.32 0.93 13.92
N GLY A 167 -12.26 0.76 12.98
CA GLY A 167 -12.54 -0.51 12.32
C GLY A 167 -11.30 -1.06 11.60
N ARG A 168 -11.10 -2.37 11.72
CA ARG A 168 -9.95 -3.07 11.15
C ARG A 168 -10.27 -3.80 9.84
N ASN A 169 -11.56 -3.95 9.53
CA ASN A 169 -12.03 -4.55 8.30
C ASN A 169 -12.38 -3.47 7.28
N PHE A 170 -11.98 -3.67 6.02
CA PHE A 170 -12.25 -2.76 4.92
C PHE A 170 -13.18 -3.40 3.90
N HIS A 171 -14.24 -2.69 3.55
CA HIS A 171 -15.07 -3.01 2.39
C HIS A 171 -14.46 -2.37 1.14
N PHE A 172 -13.63 -3.09 0.42
CA PHE A 172 -13.03 -2.56 -0.80
C PHE A 172 -14.01 -2.54 -1.98
N GLY A 173 -15.05 -3.37 -1.94
CA GLY A 173 -15.93 -3.63 -3.07
C GLY A 173 -15.21 -4.36 -4.20
N VAL A 174 -15.89 -4.61 -5.31
CA VAL A 174 -15.32 -5.25 -6.50
C VAL A 174 -14.38 -4.27 -7.22
N ARG A 175 -13.20 -4.02 -6.63
CA ARG A 175 -12.20 -3.03 -7.08
C ARG A 175 -10.79 -3.52 -6.78
N GLU A 176 -10.41 -4.65 -7.33
CA GLU A 176 -9.16 -5.36 -6.99
C GLU A 176 -7.92 -4.48 -7.18
N LEU A 177 -7.85 -3.72 -8.28
CA LEU A 177 -6.74 -2.80 -8.52
C LEU A 177 -6.62 -1.74 -7.41
N ALA A 178 -7.74 -1.09 -7.08
CA ALA A 178 -7.77 -0.07 -6.04
C ALA A 178 -7.49 -0.66 -4.66
N MET A 179 -8.04 -1.85 -4.37
CA MET A 179 -7.78 -2.61 -3.14
C MET A 179 -6.28 -2.86 -2.97
N GLY A 180 -5.62 -3.36 -3.99
CA GLY A 180 -4.17 -3.60 -3.97
C GLY A 180 -3.38 -2.32 -3.73
N PHE A 181 -3.71 -1.22 -4.40
CA PHE A 181 -3.03 0.07 -4.19
C PHE A 181 -3.33 0.70 -2.82
N ILE A 182 -4.53 0.53 -2.28
CA ILE A 182 -4.83 0.98 -0.92
C ILE A 182 -3.99 0.20 0.10
N ALA A 183 -3.88 -1.13 -0.04
CA ALA A 183 -3.02 -1.94 0.82
C ALA A 183 -1.55 -1.51 0.72
N ASN A 184 -1.05 -1.22 -0.49
CA ASN A 184 0.29 -0.68 -0.70
C ASN A 184 0.48 0.68 0.01
N GLY A 185 -0.49 1.58 -0.13
CA GLY A 185 -0.49 2.88 0.55
C GLY A 185 -0.47 2.77 2.07
N MET A 186 -1.24 1.83 2.64
CA MET A 186 -1.22 1.54 4.08
C MET A 186 0.15 1.05 4.54
N ALA A 187 0.78 0.15 3.78
CA ALA A 187 2.11 -0.36 4.08
C ALA A 187 3.20 0.72 3.98
N LEU A 188 3.09 1.63 3.00
CA LEU A 188 3.99 2.78 2.82
C LEU A 188 3.86 3.80 3.95
N TYR A 189 2.63 4.10 4.37
CA TYR A 189 2.38 5.02 5.48
C TYR A 189 2.99 4.50 6.80
N GLY A 190 2.99 3.18 6.99
CA GLY A 190 3.48 2.52 8.20
C GLY A 190 2.38 2.24 9.24
N ALA A 191 2.76 1.70 10.38
CA ALA A 191 1.88 1.30 11.49
C ALA A 191 0.82 0.24 11.16
N ALA A 192 0.71 -0.22 9.92
CA ALA A 192 -0.21 -1.26 9.51
C ALA A 192 0.52 -2.44 8.85
N VAL A 193 0.09 -3.65 9.19
CA VAL A 193 0.32 -4.86 8.40
C VAL A 193 -0.93 -5.02 7.54
N ALA A 194 -0.81 -4.65 6.26
CA ALA A 194 -1.95 -4.61 5.35
C ALA A 194 -2.15 -5.96 4.66
N TYR A 195 -3.40 -6.43 4.64
CA TYR A 195 -3.77 -7.55 3.77
C TYR A 195 -4.96 -7.19 2.89
N SER A 196 -5.05 -7.86 1.74
CA SER A 196 -6.19 -7.78 0.84
C SER A 196 -6.51 -9.14 0.24
N SER A 197 -7.77 -9.40 -0.05
CA SER A 197 -8.23 -10.72 -0.46
C SER A 197 -9.26 -10.67 -1.57
N THR A 198 -9.15 -11.65 -2.48
CA THR A 198 -10.14 -11.94 -3.51
C THR A 198 -9.98 -13.39 -3.98
N PHE A 199 -10.77 -13.84 -4.97
CA PHE A 199 -10.53 -15.10 -5.65
C PHE A 199 -9.28 -15.02 -6.52
N PHE A 200 -8.61 -16.14 -6.70
CA PHE A 200 -7.27 -16.15 -7.30
C PHE A 200 -7.25 -15.65 -8.76
N VAL A 201 -8.26 -15.98 -9.55
CA VAL A 201 -8.38 -15.49 -10.93
C VAL A 201 -8.35 -13.96 -11.01
N PHE A 202 -8.91 -13.27 -10.00
CA PHE A 202 -8.95 -11.80 -9.98
C PHE A 202 -7.62 -11.14 -9.58
N SER A 203 -6.58 -11.94 -9.31
CA SER A 203 -5.21 -11.43 -9.24
C SER A 203 -4.78 -10.74 -10.55
N ASP A 204 -5.41 -11.08 -11.68
CA ASP A 204 -5.21 -10.43 -12.97
C ASP A 204 -5.48 -8.93 -12.90
N PHE A 205 -6.55 -8.53 -12.21
CA PHE A 205 -6.88 -7.11 -12.00
C PHE A 205 -5.97 -6.43 -10.97
N MET A 206 -5.34 -7.19 -10.07
CA MET A 206 -4.43 -6.66 -9.04
C MET A 206 -2.98 -6.62 -9.47
N LYS A 207 -2.60 -7.29 -10.55
CA LYS A 207 -1.20 -7.47 -10.96
C LYS A 207 -0.34 -6.19 -10.93
N PRO A 208 -0.79 -5.02 -11.43
CA PRO A 208 -0.01 -3.80 -11.36
C PRO A 208 0.32 -3.38 -9.91
N ALA A 209 -0.64 -3.51 -8.99
CA ALA A 209 -0.43 -3.19 -7.57
C ALA A 209 0.54 -4.17 -6.93
N ILE A 210 0.37 -5.48 -7.17
CA ILE A 210 1.25 -6.54 -6.66
C ILE A 210 2.69 -6.31 -7.15
N ARG A 211 2.86 -6.04 -8.46
CA ARG A 211 4.17 -5.77 -9.03
C ARG A 211 4.86 -4.57 -8.40
N LEU A 212 4.12 -3.49 -8.14
CA LEU A 212 4.69 -2.30 -7.51
C LEU A 212 4.99 -2.51 -6.02
N ALA A 213 4.20 -3.33 -5.31
CA ALA A 213 4.53 -3.73 -3.96
C ALA A 213 5.85 -4.51 -3.90
N ALA A 214 6.03 -5.50 -4.78
CA ALA A 214 7.26 -6.27 -4.88
C ALA A 214 8.47 -5.37 -5.22
N LEU A 215 8.33 -4.49 -6.24
CA LEU A 215 9.37 -3.54 -6.64
C LEU A 215 9.82 -2.62 -5.49
N GLN A 216 8.88 -2.19 -4.66
CA GLN A 216 9.13 -1.32 -3.50
C GLN A 216 9.41 -2.11 -2.21
N LYS A 217 9.41 -3.45 -2.26
CA LYS A 217 9.61 -4.34 -1.10
C LYS A 217 8.64 -4.06 0.06
N LEU A 218 7.38 -3.79 -0.29
CA LEU A 218 6.35 -3.49 0.70
C LEU A 218 5.86 -4.78 1.39
N PRO A 219 5.67 -4.78 2.71
CA PRO A 219 5.16 -5.92 3.46
C PRO A 219 3.63 -6.00 3.38
N VAL A 220 3.10 -6.24 2.18
CA VAL A 220 1.66 -6.43 1.94
C VAL A 220 1.37 -7.91 1.78
N ILE A 221 0.28 -8.37 2.37
CA ILE A 221 -0.18 -9.75 2.29
C ILE A 221 -1.38 -9.81 1.33
N TYR A 222 -1.24 -10.55 0.24
CA TYR A 222 -2.32 -10.84 -0.69
C TYR A 222 -2.84 -12.26 -0.42
N VAL A 223 -4.11 -12.38 -0.06
CA VAL A 223 -4.75 -13.67 0.25
C VAL A 223 -5.68 -14.04 -0.89
N PHE A 224 -5.31 -15.06 -1.64
CA PHE A 224 -6.10 -15.57 -2.75
C PHE A 224 -6.71 -16.94 -2.39
N THR A 225 -7.99 -17.10 -2.70
CA THR A 225 -8.71 -18.36 -2.53
C THR A 225 -9.32 -18.81 -3.84
N HIS A 226 -9.95 -19.99 -3.90
CA HIS A 226 -10.53 -20.52 -5.13
C HIS A 226 -9.46 -20.63 -6.23
N ASP A 227 -8.35 -21.28 -5.88
CA ASP A 227 -7.12 -21.34 -6.66
C ASP A 227 -7.01 -22.58 -7.56
N SER A 228 -8.06 -23.38 -7.63
CA SER A 228 -8.13 -24.56 -8.50
C SER A 228 -9.00 -24.29 -9.72
N PHE A 229 -8.57 -24.82 -10.88
CA PHE A 229 -9.42 -24.89 -12.07
C PHE A 229 -10.62 -25.82 -11.90
N PHE A 230 -10.68 -26.59 -10.80
CA PHE A 230 -11.85 -27.40 -10.41
C PHE A 230 -12.85 -26.63 -9.52
N VAL A 231 -12.87 -25.31 -9.56
CA VAL A 231 -13.82 -24.49 -8.77
C VAL A 231 -15.28 -24.91 -9.03
N GLY A 232 -15.59 -25.34 -10.25
CA GLY A 232 -16.84 -25.97 -10.59
C GLY A 232 -17.95 -25.00 -10.98
N GLU A 233 -18.94 -24.79 -10.11
CA GLU A 233 -20.17 -24.05 -10.43
C GLU A 233 -19.96 -22.58 -10.83
N ASP A 234 -18.87 -21.96 -10.41
CA ASP A 234 -18.54 -20.57 -10.80
C ASP A 234 -18.12 -20.44 -12.28
N GLY A 235 -17.71 -21.55 -12.89
CA GLY A 235 -17.40 -21.66 -14.31
C GLY A 235 -16.06 -21.05 -14.73
N PRO A 236 -15.76 -21.04 -16.05
CA PRO A 236 -14.44 -20.73 -16.58
C PRO A 236 -13.95 -19.29 -16.32
N THR A 237 -14.86 -18.38 -16.02
CA THR A 237 -14.49 -16.99 -15.65
C THR A 237 -13.86 -16.88 -14.27
N HIS A 238 -13.97 -17.94 -13.45
CA HIS A 238 -13.47 -18.00 -12.08
C HIS A 238 -12.39 -19.08 -11.86
N GLU A 239 -12.03 -19.80 -12.91
CA GLU A 239 -11.08 -20.91 -12.88
C GLU A 239 -9.67 -20.40 -13.24
N PRO A 240 -8.76 -20.27 -12.28
CA PRO A 240 -7.40 -19.81 -12.53
C PRO A 240 -6.56 -20.88 -13.24
N ILE A 241 -5.77 -20.50 -14.21
CA ILE A 241 -4.85 -21.38 -14.94
C ILE A 241 -3.42 -20.84 -14.87
N GLU A 242 -3.16 -19.63 -15.40
CA GLU A 242 -1.83 -19.04 -15.52
C GLU A 242 -1.44 -18.15 -14.33
N GLN A 243 -2.35 -17.82 -13.43
CA GLN A 243 -2.14 -16.82 -12.37
C GLN A 243 -0.99 -17.19 -11.43
N LEU A 244 -0.84 -18.49 -11.09
CA LEU A 244 0.27 -18.93 -10.24
C LEU A 244 1.62 -18.71 -10.92
N THR A 245 1.73 -19.04 -12.20
CA THR A 245 2.93 -18.79 -13.00
C THR A 245 3.18 -17.29 -13.11
N MET A 246 2.15 -16.51 -13.39
CA MET A 246 2.21 -15.06 -13.49
C MET A 246 2.79 -14.44 -12.20
N LEU A 247 2.30 -14.81 -11.03
CA LEU A 247 2.80 -14.29 -9.76
C LEU A 247 4.25 -14.70 -9.50
N ARG A 248 4.62 -15.94 -9.82
CA ARG A 248 5.99 -16.45 -9.66
C ARG A 248 7.02 -15.77 -10.58
N THR A 249 6.59 -15.14 -11.66
CA THR A 249 7.48 -14.38 -12.56
C THR A 249 7.77 -12.95 -12.07
N ILE A 250 7.09 -12.47 -11.03
CA ILE A 250 7.34 -11.13 -10.47
C ILE A 250 8.60 -11.19 -9.58
N PRO A 251 9.67 -10.44 -9.88
CA PRO A 251 10.87 -10.40 -9.05
C PRO A 251 10.54 -9.97 -7.61
N ASP A 252 11.24 -10.53 -6.65
CA ASP A 252 11.09 -10.25 -5.20
C ASP A 252 9.71 -10.60 -4.62
N MET A 253 8.84 -11.28 -5.38
CA MET A 253 7.55 -11.73 -4.89
C MET A 253 7.67 -13.10 -4.21
N THR A 254 7.28 -13.18 -2.95
CA THR A 254 7.12 -14.47 -2.25
C THR A 254 5.74 -15.03 -2.51
N VAL A 255 5.67 -16.20 -3.13
CA VAL A 255 4.41 -16.90 -3.43
C VAL A 255 4.37 -18.21 -2.65
N ILE A 256 3.37 -18.34 -1.78
CA ILE A 256 3.12 -19.54 -0.98
C ILE A 256 1.80 -20.15 -1.45
N HIS A 257 1.85 -21.42 -1.82
CA HIS A 257 0.68 -22.18 -2.30
C HIS A 257 0.57 -23.46 -1.46
N PRO A 258 -0.15 -23.43 -0.31
CA PRO A 258 -0.25 -24.57 0.58
C PRO A 258 -1.06 -25.71 -0.06
N ALA A 259 -0.56 -26.94 0.03
CA ALA A 259 -1.28 -28.15 -0.39
C ALA A 259 -2.21 -28.70 0.72
N GLU A 260 -1.89 -28.37 1.97
CA GLU A 260 -2.61 -28.83 3.17
C GLU A 260 -2.51 -27.77 4.29
N ALA A 261 -3.29 -27.96 5.35
CA ALA A 261 -3.34 -27.03 6.49
C ALA A 261 -2.09 -27.08 7.36
#